data_c5479ee8f37b602d2b48d23a874cd92a
#
_entry.id   c5479ee8f37b602d2b48d23a874cd92a
#
_cell.length_a   1.000
_cell.length_b   1.000
_cell.length_c   1.000
_cell.angle_alpha   90.00
_cell.angle_beta   90.00
_cell.angle_gamma   90.00
#
_symmetry.space_group_name_H-M   'P 1'
#
loop_
_entity.id
_entity.type
_entity.pdbx_description
1 polymer ?
#
loop_
_entity_poly.entity_id
_entity_poly.type
_entity_poly.pdbx_seq_one_letter_code
_entity_poly.pdbx_strand_id
1 'polypeptide(L)'
;MFVCNTGSDSISRVNLNSFKEDRRIKLNNISGKVGPHGLCSWKSNIIVANSYSSSIVIIDIMFRDKLEEYYIGGHCNDVAVIGNTAFIVCGECNNVIVFDLESKKVEEEIPCGDFPHSIEVDKDNKFIVIANMNEDSITLVETDKRQVITNIKVGNYPTKAIFTSDSKYIMVCESYLGSDQEGSINVIDLDTLRSLKVIKSGSGPVDIFQDKDMCYVSNFNDESVSCLYIDELEVVKKIKLEGMPRGICKKGRYLYVSDSYKNKLICYDIYNETKKIITVGNEPTDIILI
;
A
#
# COMPACT_ATOMS: atom_id res chain seq x y z
N MET A 1 6.25 -14.23 -1.09
CA MET A 1 6.11 -12.77 -1.32
C MET A 1 5.55 -12.54 -2.70
N PHE A 2 4.65 -11.60 -2.85
CA PHE A 2 4.06 -11.20 -4.14
C PHE A 2 4.31 -9.72 -4.37
N VAL A 3 4.49 -9.33 -5.63
CA VAL A 3 4.78 -7.96 -6.06
C VAL A 3 3.87 -7.62 -7.23
N CYS A 4 3.12 -6.53 -7.15
CA CYS A 4 2.40 -5.93 -8.27
C CYS A 4 3.37 -5.33 -9.28
N ASN A 5 3.19 -5.60 -10.56
CA ASN A 5 3.94 -5.00 -11.65
C ASN A 5 2.95 -4.27 -12.59
N THR A 6 2.67 -3.03 -12.26
CA THR A 6 1.63 -2.21 -12.91
C THR A 6 1.86 -2.05 -14.41
N GLY A 7 3.12 -1.81 -14.81
CA GLY A 7 3.48 -1.58 -16.21
C GLY A 7 3.53 -2.82 -17.10
N SER A 8 3.47 -4.02 -16.52
CA SER A 8 3.51 -5.29 -17.27
C SER A 8 2.34 -6.22 -16.98
N ASP A 9 1.25 -5.71 -16.39
CA ASP A 9 0.01 -6.44 -16.11
C ASP A 9 0.26 -7.83 -15.50
N SER A 10 1.09 -7.86 -14.45
CA SER A 10 1.53 -9.14 -13.86
C SER A 10 1.81 -9.04 -12.37
N ILE A 11 1.78 -10.20 -11.71
CA ILE A 11 2.20 -10.36 -10.32
C ILE A 11 3.44 -11.25 -10.30
N SER A 12 4.53 -10.78 -9.71
CA SER A 12 5.72 -11.60 -9.46
C SER A 12 5.57 -12.35 -8.14
N ARG A 13 5.74 -13.69 -8.17
CA ARG A 13 5.93 -14.48 -6.96
C ARG A 13 7.42 -14.66 -6.72
N VAL A 14 7.89 -14.28 -5.54
CA VAL A 14 9.30 -14.33 -5.17
C VAL A 14 9.50 -15.28 -3.99
N ASN A 15 10.39 -16.25 -4.16
CA ASN A 15 10.81 -17.13 -3.09
C ASN A 15 11.85 -16.42 -2.21
N LEU A 16 11.52 -16.20 -0.94
CA LEU A 16 12.37 -15.45 -0.01
C LEU A 16 13.68 -16.16 0.35
N ASN A 17 13.69 -17.51 0.39
CA ASN A 17 14.89 -18.27 0.76
C ASN A 17 15.97 -18.16 -0.29
N SER A 18 15.59 -18.28 -1.57
CA SER A 18 16.52 -18.17 -2.72
C SER A 18 16.67 -16.72 -3.20
N PHE A 19 15.75 -15.85 -2.83
CA PHE A 19 15.57 -14.51 -3.36
C PHE A 19 15.57 -14.48 -4.88
N LYS A 20 14.64 -15.26 -5.47
CA LYS A 20 14.43 -15.36 -6.93
C LYS A 20 12.93 -15.28 -7.24
N GLU A 21 12.60 -14.65 -8.36
CA GLU A 21 11.27 -14.78 -8.93
C GLU A 21 11.11 -16.24 -9.40
N ASP A 22 10.22 -16.98 -8.76
CA ASP A 22 9.94 -18.38 -9.12
C ASP A 22 8.73 -18.50 -10.06
N ARG A 23 7.90 -17.46 -10.13
CA ARG A 23 6.75 -17.41 -11.01
C ARG A 23 6.34 -15.98 -11.32
N ARG A 24 5.87 -15.74 -12.55
CA ARG A 24 5.19 -14.51 -12.97
C ARG A 24 3.79 -14.86 -13.44
N ILE A 25 2.79 -14.34 -12.73
CA ILE A 25 1.37 -14.53 -13.03
C ILE A 25 0.95 -13.38 -13.93
N LYS A 26 0.57 -13.68 -15.17
CA LYS A 26 0.09 -12.68 -16.12
C LYS A 26 -1.41 -12.47 -15.95
N LEU A 27 -1.85 -11.22 -15.93
CA LEU A 27 -3.26 -10.82 -15.82
C LEU A 27 -3.91 -10.52 -17.17
N ASN A 28 -3.15 -10.64 -18.27
CA ASN A 28 -3.57 -10.23 -19.62
C ASN A 28 -4.50 -11.22 -20.37
N ASN A 29 -5.11 -12.18 -19.67
CA ASN A 29 -6.32 -12.88 -20.18
C ASN A 29 -7.57 -11.98 -20.13
N ILE A 30 -7.42 -10.82 -19.54
CA ILE A 30 -8.35 -9.72 -19.37
C ILE A 30 -8.16 -8.77 -20.54
N SER A 31 -9.21 -8.26 -21.13
CA SER A 31 -9.13 -7.37 -22.29
C SER A 31 -8.56 -5.99 -21.92
N GLY A 32 -7.42 -5.60 -22.51
CA GLY A 32 -6.79 -4.30 -22.32
C GLY A 32 -5.70 -4.27 -21.26
N LYS A 33 -5.31 -3.07 -20.83
CA LYS A 33 -4.38 -2.86 -19.72
C LYS A 33 -5.09 -3.08 -18.39
N VAL A 34 -4.45 -3.81 -17.49
CA VAL A 34 -4.99 -4.16 -16.18
C VAL A 34 -4.49 -3.21 -15.10
N GLY A 35 -3.18 -3.00 -15.02
CA GLY A 35 -2.54 -2.10 -14.06
C GLY A 35 -2.69 -2.55 -12.61
N PRO A 36 -2.20 -3.76 -12.22
CA PRO A 36 -2.23 -4.19 -10.83
C PRO A 36 -1.48 -3.20 -9.95
N HIS A 37 -2.10 -2.72 -8.87
CA HIS A 37 -1.54 -1.66 -8.05
C HIS A 37 -1.42 -2.03 -6.57
N GLY A 38 -2.52 -2.26 -5.87
CA GLY A 38 -2.54 -2.73 -4.49
C GLY A 38 -2.90 -4.20 -4.37
N LEU A 39 -2.44 -4.88 -3.31
CA LEU A 39 -2.75 -6.30 -3.11
C LEU A 39 -2.87 -6.68 -1.63
N CYS A 40 -3.78 -7.60 -1.35
CA CYS A 40 -4.07 -8.10 -0.02
C CYS A 40 -4.22 -9.63 -0.02
N SER A 41 -3.97 -10.27 1.11
CA SER A 41 -4.20 -11.71 1.29
C SER A 41 -5.63 -12.00 1.76
N TRP A 42 -6.22 -13.09 1.27
CA TRP A 42 -7.50 -13.62 1.72
C TRP A 42 -7.50 -15.15 1.68
N LYS A 43 -7.48 -15.80 2.84
CA LYS A 43 -7.37 -17.27 2.94
C LYS A 43 -6.13 -17.77 2.15
N SER A 44 -6.31 -18.67 1.17
CA SER A 44 -5.28 -19.13 0.23
C SER A 44 -5.21 -18.30 -1.06
N ASN A 45 -5.81 -17.12 -1.09
CA ASN A 45 -5.85 -16.26 -2.27
C ASN A 45 -5.10 -14.96 -2.01
N ILE A 46 -4.74 -14.30 -3.10
CA ILE A 46 -4.45 -12.86 -3.11
C ILE A 46 -5.53 -12.13 -3.89
N ILE A 47 -5.87 -10.95 -3.40
CA ILE A 47 -6.78 -10.02 -4.09
C ILE A 47 -5.92 -8.87 -4.59
N VAL A 48 -6.10 -8.53 -5.85
CA VAL A 48 -5.34 -7.47 -6.54
C VAL A 48 -6.30 -6.41 -7.00
N ALA A 49 -6.08 -5.17 -6.59
CA ALA A 49 -6.77 -4.01 -7.12
C ALA A 49 -6.07 -3.55 -8.41
N ASN A 50 -6.86 -3.33 -9.47
CA ASN A 50 -6.37 -3.01 -10.80
C ASN A 50 -6.82 -1.62 -11.23
N SER A 51 -5.86 -0.69 -11.30
CA SER A 51 -6.16 0.71 -11.58
C SER A 51 -6.72 0.94 -12.99
N TYR A 52 -6.18 0.26 -14.00
CA TYR A 52 -6.56 0.55 -15.39
C TYR A 52 -7.80 -0.23 -15.86
N SER A 53 -8.01 -1.46 -15.35
CA SER A 53 -9.20 -2.24 -15.72
C SER A 53 -10.40 -1.98 -14.81
N SER A 54 -10.26 -1.12 -13.78
CA SER A 54 -11.35 -0.78 -12.84
C SER A 54 -11.97 -2.03 -12.19
N SER A 55 -11.10 -2.98 -11.82
CA SER A 55 -11.50 -4.31 -11.35
C SER A 55 -10.67 -4.76 -10.16
N ILE A 56 -11.12 -5.82 -9.52
CA ILE A 56 -10.26 -6.67 -8.69
C ILE A 56 -10.06 -8.02 -9.36
N VAL A 57 -8.91 -8.64 -9.11
CA VAL A 57 -8.64 -10.04 -9.47
C VAL A 57 -8.38 -10.84 -8.21
N ILE A 58 -9.08 -11.96 -8.06
CA ILE A 58 -8.83 -12.96 -7.01
C ILE A 58 -7.97 -14.06 -7.62
N ILE A 59 -6.81 -14.32 -7.04
CA ILE A 59 -5.84 -15.31 -7.51
C ILE A 59 -5.69 -16.42 -6.47
N ASP A 60 -6.08 -17.65 -6.81
CA ASP A 60 -5.80 -18.82 -6.00
C ASP A 60 -4.32 -19.21 -6.16
N ILE A 61 -3.52 -19.03 -5.11
CA ILE A 61 -2.08 -19.28 -5.12
C ILE A 61 -1.71 -20.75 -4.93
N MET A 62 -2.68 -21.60 -4.54
CA MET A 62 -2.48 -23.05 -4.35
C MET A 62 -2.81 -23.87 -5.60
N PHE A 63 -3.85 -23.48 -6.35
CA PHE A 63 -4.39 -24.22 -7.49
C PHE A 63 -4.08 -23.56 -8.85
N ARG A 64 -2.79 -23.49 -9.22
CA ARG A 64 -2.30 -23.05 -10.54
C ARG A 64 -2.69 -21.62 -10.93
N ASP A 65 -2.81 -20.73 -9.95
CA ASP A 65 -3.14 -19.31 -10.16
C ASP A 65 -4.45 -19.13 -10.97
N LYS A 66 -5.51 -19.82 -10.54
CA LYS A 66 -6.84 -19.57 -11.09
C LYS A 66 -7.19 -18.10 -10.85
N LEU A 67 -7.56 -17.39 -11.91
CA LEU A 67 -7.89 -15.99 -11.90
C LEU A 67 -9.41 -15.83 -11.99
N GLU A 68 -9.98 -15.01 -11.09
CA GLU A 68 -11.37 -14.57 -11.15
C GLU A 68 -11.39 -13.05 -11.11
N GLU A 69 -11.90 -12.41 -12.17
CA GLU A 69 -11.99 -10.96 -12.27
C GLU A 69 -13.40 -10.46 -12.00
N TYR A 70 -13.49 -9.33 -11.29
CA TYR A 70 -14.74 -8.64 -10.99
C TYR A 70 -14.56 -7.15 -11.25
N TYR A 71 -15.39 -6.58 -12.14
CA TYR A 71 -15.47 -5.13 -12.31
C TYR A 71 -16.07 -4.51 -11.04
N ILE A 72 -15.42 -3.51 -10.51
CA ILE A 72 -15.80 -2.91 -9.21
C ILE A 72 -16.15 -1.43 -9.38
N GLY A 73 -15.26 -0.63 -9.97
CA GLY A 73 -15.46 0.82 -10.11
C GLY A 73 -14.18 1.49 -10.63
N GLY A 74 -14.29 2.75 -11.03
CA GLY A 74 -13.19 3.48 -11.67
C GLY A 74 -11.92 3.57 -10.84
N HIS A 75 -10.81 3.12 -11.41
CA HIS A 75 -9.46 3.26 -10.88
C HIS A 75 -9.28 2.64 -9.48
N CYS A 76 -9.38 1.30 -9.40
CA CYS A 76 -9.16 0.57 -8.15
C CYS A 76 -7.68 0.60 -7.76
N ASN A 77 -7.33 1.36 -6.70
CA ASN A 77 -5.93 1.57 -6.31
C ASN A 77 -5.43 0.59 -5.25
N ASP A 78 -6.23 0.33 -4.23
CA ASP A 78 -5.80 -0.48 -3.09
C ASP A 78 -6.98 -1.27 -2.52
N VAL A 79 -6.69 -2.32 -1.75
CA VAL A 79 -7.68 -3.21 -1.17
C VAL A 79 -7.25 -3.71 0.21
N ALA A 80 -8.18 -3.67 1.15
CA ALA A 80 -8.05 -4.29 2.46
C ALA A 80 -9.14 -5.32 2.70
N VAL A 81 -8.89 -6.33 3.54
CA VAL A 81 -9.84 -7.42 3.79
C VAL A 81 -10.06 -7.62 5.28
N ILE A 82 -11.33 -7.72 5.68
CA ILE A 82 -11.76 -8.11 7.02
C ILE A 82 -12.67 -9.34 6.88
N GLY A 83 -12.22 -10.49 7.37
CA GLY A 83 -12.96 -11.74 7.22
C GLY A 83 -13.20 -12.13 5.76
N ASN A 84 -14.44 -12.02 5.29
CA ASN A 84 -14.83 -12.29 3.91
C ASN A 84 -15.24 -11.01 3.16
N THR A 85 -15.02 -9.85 3.74
CA THR A 85 -15.37 -8.56 3.14
C THR A 85 -14.11 -7.86 2.65
N ALA A 86 -14.06 -7.51 1.37
CA ALA A 86 -13.03 -6.66 0.79
C ALA A 86 -13.54 -5.20 0.74
N PHE A 87 -12.66 -4.28 1.11
CA PHE A 87 -12.84 -2.84 1.01
C PHE A 87 -11.89 -2.33 -0.05
N ILE A 88 -12.40 -1.83 -1.17
CA ILE A 88 -11.62 -1.45 -2.34
C ILE A 88 -11.75 0.06 -2.56
N VAL A 89 -10.64 0.79 -2.56
CA VAL A 89 -10.65 2.22 -2.88
C VAL A 89 -10.70 2.42 -4.39
N CYS A 90 -11.67 3.22 -4.84
CA CYS A 90 -11.90 3.54 -6.25
C CYS A 90 -11.65 5.04 -6.48
N GLY A 91 -10.46 5.37 -6.99
CA GLY A 91 -9.96 6.75 -7.10
C GLY A 91 -10.88 7.67 -7.90
N GLU A 92 -11.35 7.25 -9.08
CA GLU A 92 -12.22 8.08 -9.92
C GLU A 92 -13.67 8.17 -9.41
N CYS A 93 -14.07 7.28 -8.51
CA CYS A 93 -15.43 7.27 -7.95
C CYS A 93 -15.53 7.97 -6.59
N ASN A 94 -14.40 8.34 -5.97
CA ASN A 94 -14.34 8.96 -4.65
C ASN A 94 -15.06 8.13 -3.56
N ASN A 95 -14.94 6.81 -3.63
CA ASN A 95 -15.59 5.90 -2.71
C ASN A 95 -14.73 4.67 -2.39
N VAL A 96 -15.16 3.97 -1.35
CA VAL A 96 -14.73 2.61 -1.01
C VAL A 96 -15.88 1.67 -1.37
N ILE A 97 -15.61 0.69 -2.22
CA ILE A 97 -16.57 -0.37 -2.53
C ILE A 97 -16.42 -1.49 -1.52
N VAL A 98 -17.52 -1.89 -0.90
CA VAL A 98 -17.62 -3.05 -0.02
C VAL A 98 -18.05 -4.25 -0.84
N PHE A 99 -17.19 -5.26 -0.93
CA PHE A 99 -17.40 -6.44 -1.77
C PHE A 99 -17.34 -7.72 -0.93
N ASP A 100 -18.38 -8.52 -0.99
CA ASP A 100 -18.40 -9.83 -0.35
C ASP A 100 -17.67 -10.88 -1.20
N LEU A 101 -16.59 -11.42 -0.63
CA LEU A 101 -15.70 -12.37 -1.31
C LEU A 101 -16.26 -13.79 -1.44
N GLU A 102 -17.32 -14.14 -0.76
CA GLU A 102 -17.99 -15.43 -0.90
C GLU A 102 -19.11 -15.38 -1.94
N SER A 103 -20.01 -14.42 -1.80
CA SER A 103 -21.13 -14.24 -2.74
C SER A 103 -20.69 -13.59 -4.06
N LYS A 104 -19.50 -12.97 -4.10
CA LYS A 104 -18.93 -12.26 -5.27
C LYS A 104 -19.80 -11.07 -5.71
N LYS A 105 -20.27 -10.30 -4.75
CA LYS A 105 -21.17 -9.15 -5.00
C LYS A 105 -20.70 -7.90 -4.26
N VAL A 106 -20.93 -6.77 -4.89
CA VAL A 106 -20.88 -5.47 -4.23
C VAL A 106 -22.06 -5.38 -3.26
N GLU A 107 -21.77 -5.03 -2.01
CA GLU A 107 -22.77 -4.86 -0.95
C GLU A 107 -23.12 -3.38 -0.73
N GLU A 108 -22.12 -2.52 -0.77
CA GLU A 108 -22.25 -1.11 -0.37
C GLU A 108 -21.16 -0.25 -0.99
N GLU A 109 -21.40 1.06 -1.03
CA GLU A 109 -20.43 2.09 -1.38
C GLU A 109 -20.32 3.10 -0.22
N ILE A 110 -19.11 3.32 0.27
CA ILE A 110 -18.83 4.27 1.35
C ILE A 110 -18.16 5.50 0.72
N PRO A 111 -18.76 6.70 0.78
CA PRO A 111 -18.14 7.89 0.23
C PRO A 111 -16.87 8.26 1.03
N CYS A 112 -15.86 8.77 0.35
CA CYS A 112 -14.63 9.30 0.95
C CYS A 112 -14.20 10.61 0.26
N GLY A 113 -12.98 11.08 0.50
CA GLY A 113 -12.46 12.28 -0.15
C GLY A 113 -12.06 12.04 -1.60
N ASP A 114 -11.53 13.08 -2.26
CA ASP A 114 -11.19 13.06 -3.67
C ASP A 114 -9.94 12.21 -3.96
N PHE A 115 -10.07 11.30 -4.92
CA PHE A 115 -9.07 10.36 -5.39
C PHE A 115 -8.45 9.51 -4.26
N PRO A 116 -9.23 8.63 -3.59
CA PRO A 116 -8.70 7.72 -2.59
C PRO A 116 -7.65 6.79 -3.23
N HIS A 117 -6.48 6.70 -2.58
CA HIS A 117 -5.31 6.02 -3.12
C HIS A 117 -4.89 4.80 -2.32
N SER A 118 -4.96 4.86 -1.01
CA SER A 118 -4.61 3.73 -0.15
C SER A 118 -5.65 3.49 0.92
N ILE A 119 -5.71 2.27 1.42
CA ILE A 119 -6.58 1.81 2.49
C ILE A 119 -5.83 0.91 3.46
N GLU A 120 -6.08 1.08 4.75
CA GLU A 120 -5.50 0.25 5.80
C GLU A 120 -6.54 -0.01 6.89
N VAL A 121 -6.48 -1.19 7.49
CA VAL A 121 -7.34 -1.63 8.60
C VAL A 121 -6.53 -1.62 9.89
N ASP A 122 -7.09 -1.14 10.99
CA ASP A 122 -6.46 -1.25 12.29
C ASP A 122 -6.40 -2.71 12.78
N LYS A 123 -5.51 -3.00 13.73
CA LYS A 123 -5.27 -4.38 14.23
C LYS A 123 -6.51 -5.06 14.82
N ASP A 124 -7.46 -4.29 15.33
CA ASP A 124 -8.68 -4.78 15.96
C ASP A 124 -9.85 -4.88 14.98
N ASN A 125 -9.65 -4.56 13.70
CA ASN A 125 -10.64 -4.48 12.63
C ASN A 125 -11.81 -3.52 12.92
N LYS A 126 -11.58 -2.48 13.72
CA LYS A 126 -12.60 -1.50 14.11
C LYS A 126 -12.64 -0.29 13.19
N PHE A 127 -11.50 0.07 12.65
CA PHE A 127 -11.34 1.26 11.84
C PHE A 127 -10.62 0.97 10.54
N ILE A 128 -11.00 1.73 9.52
CA ILE A 128 -10.29 1.81 8.25
C ILE A 128 -9.85 3.27 8.06
N VAL A 129 -8.61 3.47 7.62
CA VAL A 129 -8.10 4.76 7.18
C VAL A 129 -7.86 4.75 5.69
N ILE A 130 -8.28 5.81 5.01
CA ILE A 130 -8.12 6.02 3.56
C ILE A 130 -7.34 7.31 3.34
N ALA A 131 -6.30 7.28 2.50
CA ALA A 131 -5.62 8.50 2.05
C ALA A 131 -6.27 9.03 0.77
N ASN A 132 -6.77 10.27 0.80
CA ASN A 132 -7.44 10.94 -0.32
C ASN A 132 -6.47 11.90 -0.99
N MET A 133 -5.85 11.44 -2.06
CA MET A 133 -4.65 12.05 -2.62
C MET A 133 -4.87 13.46 -3.19
N ASN A 134 -6.01 13.71 -3.84
CA ASN A 134 -6.32 15.02 -4.44
C ASN A 134 -7.02 15.99 -3.49
N GLU A 135 -7.48 15.52 -2.34
CA GLU A 135 -8.16 16.38 -1.36
C GLU A 135 -7.25 16.82 -0.20
N ASP A 136 -6.02 16.31 -0.14
CA ASP A 136 -5.11 16.56 0.99
C ASP A 136 -5.77 16.19 2.33
N SER A 137 -6.36 15.00 2.38
CA SER A 137 -7.10 14.53 3.55
C SER A 137 -6.95 13.01 3.75
N ILE A 138 -7.31 12.54 4.93
CA ILE A 138 -7.61 11.14 5.17
C ILE A 138 -9.07 11.00 5.61
N THR A 139 -9.71 9.89 5.23
CA THR A 139 -11.04 9.50 5.71
C THR A 139 -10.91 8.39 6.73
N LEU A 140 -11.54 8.53 7.89
CA LEU A 140 -11.64 7.50 8.93
C LEU A 140 -13.05 6.90 8.89
N VAL A 141 -13.13 5.56 8.81
CA VAL A 141 -14.38 4.80 8.73
C VAL A 141 -14.47 3.82 9.89
N GLU A 142 -15.63 3.72 10.54
CA GLU A 142 -15.95 2.65 11.47
C GLU A 142 -16.43 1.41 10.69
N THR A 143 -15.75 0.29 10.86
CA THR A 143 -15.95 -0.90 10.03
C THR A 143 -17.30 -1.58 10.22
N ASP A 144 -17.71 -1.78 11.48
CA ASP A 144 -18.95 -2.50 11.82
C ASP A 144 -20.21 -1.77 11.29
N LYS A 145 -20.19 -0.46 11.32
CA LYS A 145 -21.30 0.38 10.83
C LYS A 145 -21.13 0.80 9.38
N ARG A 146 -19.92 0.61 8.83
CA ARG A 146 -19.55 1.08 7.49
C ARG A 146 -19.80 2.59 7.31
N GLN A 147 -19.54 3.36 8.35
CA GLN A 147 -19.83 4.79 8.40
C GLN A 147 -18.56 5.62 8.51
N VAL A 148 -18.51 6.69 7.74
CA VAL A 148 -17.47 7.70 7.86
C VAL A 148 -17.61 8.40 9.21
N ILE A 149 -16.55 8.35 10.00
CA ILE A 149 -16.45 9.09 11.27
C ILE A 149 -16.10 10.54 10.97
N THR A 150 -15.07 10.76 10.16
CA THR A 150 -14.58 12.09 9.82
C THR A 150 -13.61 12.07 8.64
N ASN A 151 -13.44 13.26 8.03
CA ASN A 151 -12.33 13.57 7.14
C ASN A 151 -11.36 14.51 7.88
N ILE A 152 -10.08 14.17 7.90
CA ILE A 152 -9.03 14.93 8.57
C ILE A 152 -8.12 15.53 7.50
N LYS A 153 -7.94 16.85 7.51
CA LYS A 153 -6.99 17.52 6.62
C LYS A 153 -5.55 17.21 7.04
N VAL A 154 -4.72 16.95 6.05
CA VAL A 154 -3.28 16.64 6.18
C VAL A 154 -2.47 17.49 5.19
N GLY A 155 -1.18 17.21 5.06
CA GLY A 155 -0.35 17.85 4.04
C GLY A 155 -0.64 17.33 2.63
N ASN A 156 0.00 17.95 1.64
CA ASN A 156 -0.33 17.74 0.24
C ASN A 156 0.00 16.33 -0.26
N TYR A 157 -0.93 15.82 -1.06
CA TYR A 157 -0.78 14.61 -1.83
C TYR A 157 -0.51 13.38 -0.95
N PRO A 158 -1.40 13.05 0.02
CA PRO A 158 -1.23 11.88 0.86
C PRO A 158 -1.38 10.60 0.03
N THR A 159 -0.35 9.74 0.06
CA THR A 159 -0.31 8.52 -0.76
C THR A 159 -0.59 7.26 0.04
N LYS A 160 -0.18 7.22 1.30
CA LYS A 160 -0.40 6.09 2.20
C LYS A 160 -0.73 6.58 3.61
N ALA A 161 -1.66 5.92 4.25
CA ALA A 161 -1.95 6.08 5.67
C ALA A 161 -2.00 4.70 6.32
N ILE A 162 -1.38 4.55 7.49
CA ILE A 162 -1.40 3.31 8.29
C ILE A 162 -1.74 3.60 9.74
N PHE A 163 -2.30 2.61 10.44
CA PHE A 163 -2.36 2.64 11.90
C PHE A 163 -1.05 2.13 12.50
N THR A 164 -0.63 2.69 13.62
CA THR A 164 0.45 2.07 14.41
C THR A 164 -0.04 0.77 15.04
N SER A 165 0.89 -0.18 15.27
CA SER A 165 0.55 -1.52 15.77
C SER A 165 -0.11 -1.53 17.15
N ASP A 166 0.02 -0.45 17.92
CA ASP A 166 -0.69 -0.22 19.19
C ASP A 166 -2.03 0.51 19.01
N SER A 167 -2.39 0.90 17.78
CA SER A 167 -3.57 1.69 17.41
C SER A 167 -3.68 3.04 18.14
N LYS A 168 -2.56 3.66 18.49
CA LYS A 168 -2.57 5.01 19.07
C LYS A 168 -2.52 6.11 18.04
N TYR A 169 -1.84 5.86 16.92
CA TYR A 169 -1.60 6.87 15.91
C TYR A 169 -2.00 6.38 14.52
N ILE A 170 -2.34 7.34 13.67
CA ILE A 170 -2.35 7.20 12.22
C ILE A 170 -1.11 7.92 11.69
N MET A 171 -0.33 7.23 10.85
CA MET A 171 0.84 7.80 10.19
C MET A 171 0.54 7.98 8.70
N VAL A 172 0.69 9.21 8.19
CA VAL A 172 0.31 9.58 6.82
C VAL A 172 1.55 10.03 6.05
N CYS A 173 1.81 9.39 4.90
CA CYS A 173 2.80 9.84 3.93
C CYS A 173 2.25 11.05 3.17
N GLU A 174 2.72 12.25 3.52
CA GLU A 174 2.45 13.50 2.81
C GLU A 174 3.53 13.69 1.74
N SER A 175 3.23 13.25 0.51
CA SER A 175 4.26 13.01 -0.51
C SER A 175 4.74 14.27 -1.18
N TYR A 176 3.91 15.31 -1.30
CA TYR A 176 4.22 16.54 -2.05
C TYR A 176 4.74 16.26 -3.47
N LEU A 177 4.33 15.13 -4.08
CA LEU A 177 4.74 14.76 -5.43
C LEU A 177 4.38 15.86 -6.44
N GLY A 178 5.33 16.17 -7.31
CA GLY A 178 5.18 17.26 -8.30
C GLY A 178 5.51 18.65 -7.76
N SER A 179 5.97 18.78 -6.51
CA SER A 179 6.45 20.02 -5.93
C SER A 179 7.92 19.92 -5.49
N ASP A 180 8.58 21.05 -5.26
CA ASP A 180 9.94 21.13 -4.73
C ASP A 180 10.00 20.98 -3.19
N GLN A 181 8.85 20.73 -2.55
CA GLN A 181 8.79 20.59 -1.09
C GLN A 181 9.25 19.20 -0.65
N GLU A 182 9.96 19.16 0.45
CA GLU A 182 10.29 17.91 1.11
C GLU A 182 9.03 17.30 1.73
N GLY A 183 8.84 16.00 1.49
CA GLY A 183 7.72 15.26 2.05
C GLY A 183 7.86 15.00 3.55
N SER A 184 6.78 14.58 4.15
CA SER A 184 6.67 14.37 5.60
C SER A 184 5.84 13.15 5.95
N ILE A 185 6.01 12.69 7.18
CA ILE A 185 5.09 11.78 7.85
C ILE A 185 4.33 12.59 8.89
N ASN A 186 3.02 12.70 8.70
CA ASN A 186 2.13 13.32 9.68
C ASN A 186 1.63 12.25 10.64
N VAL A 187 1.90 12.45 11.92
CA VAL A 187 1.45 11.57 13.00
C VAL A 187 0.21 12.16 13.64
N ILE A 188 -0.90 11.45 13.50
CA ILE A 188 -2.21 11.87 14.00
C ILE A 188 -2.57 10.99 15.19
N ASP A 189 -2.90 11.60 16.31
CA ASP A 189 -3.39 10.91 17.50
C ASP A 189 -4.83 10.41 17.26
N LEU A 190 -5.06 9.10 17.42
CA LEU A 190 -6.35 8.47 17.07
C LEU A 190 -7.48 8.85 18.03
N ASP A 191 -7.18 9.15 19.28
CA ASP A 191 -8.21 9.52 20.27
C ASP A 191 -8.71 10.96 20.05
N THR A 192 -7.79 11.87 19.73
CA THR A 192 -8.12 13.30 19.56
C THR A 192 -8.38 13.70 18.11
N LEU A 193 -7.99 12.86 17.16
CA LEU A 193 -8.02 13.07 15.70
C LEU A 193 -7.27 14.35 15.27
N ARG A 194 -6.18 14.67 15.97
CA ARG A 194 -5.36 15.85 15.69
C ARG A 194 -3.93 15.45 15.35
N SER A 195 -3.32 16.22 14.46
CA SER A 195 -1.88 16.11 14.19
C SER A 195 -1.08 16.37 15.45
N LEU A 196 -0.29 15.38 15.86
CA LEU A 196 0.62 15.45 16.99
C LEU A 196 2.00 15.98 16.56
N LYS A 197 2.51 15.48 15.43
CA LYS A 197 3.84 15.82 14.91
C LYS A 197 3.91 15.61 13.40
N VAL A 198 4.61 16.51 12.71
CA VAL A 198 4.97 16.36 11.30
C VAL A 198 6.48 16.16 11.21
N ILE A 199 6.90 15.02 10.63
CA ILE A 199 8.28 14.56 10.61
C ILE A 199 8.80 14.61 9.17
N LYS A 200 9.84 15.37 8.90
CA LYS A 200 10.49 15.37 7.59
C LYS A 200 11.16 14.02 7.34
N SER A 201 10.73 13.30 6.30
CA SER A 201 11.23 11.95 5.98
C SER A 201 12.18 11.96 4.78
N GLY A 202 11.90 12.77 3.79
CA GLY A 202 12.62 12.83 2.53
C GLY A 202 11.71 13.32 1.41
N SER A 203 12.17 13.32 0.17
CA SER A 203 11.37 13.77 -0.95
C SER A 203 10.48 12.65 -1.51
N GLY A 204 9.18 12.89 -1.54
CA GLY A 204 8.17 11.96 -2.06
C GLY A 204 8.03 10.67 -1.23
N PRO A 205 7.68 10.72 0.09
CA PRO A 205 7.29 9.52 0.83
C PRO A 205 6.02 8.94 0.23
N VAL A 206 6.05 7.67 -0.21
CA VAL A 206 4.94 7.05 -0.95
C VAL A 206 4.38 5.80 -0.28
N ASP A 207 5.17 5.14 0.54
CA ASP A 207 4.73 3.97 1.29
C ASP A 207 5.46 3.88 2.64
N ILE A 208 4.81 3.24 3.60
CA ILE A 208 5.30 3.10 4.98
C ILE A 208 4.95 1.72 5.53
N PHE A 209 5.92 1.08 6.14
CA PHE A 209 5.77 -0.22 6.81
C PHE A 209 6.28 -0.15 8.23
N GLN A 210 5.47 -0.60 9.18
CA GLN A 210 5.87 -0.70 10.58
C GLN A 210 6.32 -2.12 10.95
N ASP A 211 7.44 -2.22 11.64
CA ASP A 211 7.87 -3.43 12.36
C ASP A 211 8.27 -3.06 13.79
N LYS A 212 7.45 -3.43 14.76
CA LYS A 212 7.58 -3.04 16.17
C LYS A 212 7.66 -1.51 16.34
N ASP A 213 8.76 -1.02 16.90
CA ASP A 213 8.99 0.38 17.23
C ASP A 213 9.59 1.18 16.06
N MET A 214 9.75 0.54 14.90
CA MET A 214 10.36 1.17 13.72
C MET A 214 9.37 1.24 12.56
N CYS A 215 9.30 2.40 11.91
CA CYS A 215 8.71 2.55 10.60
C CYS A 215 9.77 2.75 9.53
N TYR A 216 9.53 2.19 8.36
CA TYR A 216 10.36 2.28 7.18
C TYR A 216 9.55 2.96 6.08
N VAL A 217 10.04 4.10 5.59
CA VAL A 217 9.33 4.97 4.66
C VAL A 217 10.07 5.00 3.34
N SER A 218 9.41 4.61 2.25
CA SER A 218 9.95 4.74 0.89
C SER A 218 9.83 6.18 0.42
N ASN A 219 10.98 6.83 0.13
CA ASN A 219 11.02 8.19 -0.43
C ASN A 219 11.35 8.11 -1.92
N PHE A 220 10.32 8.22 -2.74
CA PHE A 220 10.36 7.97 -4.18
C PHE A 220 11.37 8.85 -4.93
N ASN A 221 11.37 10.17 -4.64
CA ASN A 221 12.24 11.13 -5.30
C ASN A 221 13.67 11.20 -4.70
N ASP A 222 13.83 10.74 -3.45
CA ASP A 222 15.12 10.75 -2.74
C ASP A 222 15.97 9.50 -2.98
N GLU A 223 15.45 8.52 -3.70
CA GLU A 223 16.11 7.22 -3.89
C GLU A 223 16.49 6.56 -2.54
N SER A 224 15.64 6.69 -1.52
CA SER A 224 15.98 6.29 -0.16
C SER A 224 14.82 5.65 0.61
N VAL A 225 15.19 4.97 1.70
CA VAL A 225 14.26 4.58 2.77
C VAL A 225 14.66 5.28 4.06
N SER A 226 13.72 5.99 4.68
CA SER A 226 13.89 6.56 6.00
C SER A 226 13.45 5.57 7.08
N CYS A 227 14.28 5.39 8.11
CA CYS A 227 13.96 4.62 9.29
C CYS A 227 13.54 5.58 10.39
N LEU A 228 12.29 5.48 10.83
CA LEU A 228 11.68 6.34 11.83
C LEU A 228 11.43 5.53 13.10
N TYR A 229 11.87 6.04 14.23
CA TYR A 229 11.59 5.45 15.53
C TYR A 229 10.29 6.03 16.10
N ILE A 230 9.36 5.16 16.49
CA ILE A 230 7.98 5.57 16.81
C ILE A 230 7.91 6.29 18.14
N ASP A 231 8.62 5.83 19.16
CA ASP A 231 8.52 6.42 20.51
C ASP A 231 9.01 7.88 20.56
N GLU A 232 10.06 8.21 19.76
CA GLU A 232 10.63 9.55 19.67
C GLU A 232 10.06 10.36 18.53
N LEU A 233 9.34 9.70 17.63
CA LEU A 233 8.75 10.29 16.41
C LEU A 233 9.82 11.06 15.61
N GLU A 234 10.94 10.40 15.31
CA GLU A 234 12.03 10.99 14.54
C GLU A 234 12.69 10.01 13.57
N VAL A 235 13.29 10.55 12.52
CA VAL A 235 14.09 9.77 11.58
C VAL A 235 15.47 9.55 12.17
N VAL A 236 15.79 8.28 12.46
CA VAL A 236 17.08 7.88 13.06
C VAL A 236 18.11 7.41 12.03
N LYS A 237 17.67 7.03 10.84
CA LYS A 237 18.54 6.59 9.75
C LYS A 237 17.90 6.80 8.40
N LYS A 238 18.72 7.07 7.36
CA LYS A 238 18.31 7.07 5.96
C LYS A 238 19.17 6.09 5.17
N ILE A 239 18.54 5.17 4.45
CA ILE A 239 19.17 4.12 3.62
C ILE A 239 19.07 4.54 2.16
N LYS A 240 20.21 4.71 1.47
CA LYS A 240 20.26 5.03 0.05
C LYS A 240 20.10 3.75 -0.78
N LEU A 241 19.18 3.75 -1.74
CA LEU A 241 18.86 2.56 -2.56
C LEU A 241 19.23 2.68 -4.04
N GLU A 242 19.30 3.84 -4.61
CA GLU A 242 19.56 4.11 -6.03
C GLU A 242 18.40 3.67 -6.95
N GLY A 243 17.34 4.39 -6.99
CA GLY A 243 16.15 4.14 -7.82
C GLY A 243 14.94 4.85 -7.26
N MET A 244 13.76 4.50 -7.74
CA MET A 244 12.51 5.07 -7.26
C MET A 244 11.79 4.06 -6.36
N PRO A 245 12.12 3.99 -5.04
CA PRO A 245 11.51 3.04 -4.11
C PRO A 245 10.03 3.34 -3.95
N ARG A 246 9.21 2.29 -3.97
CA ARG A 246 7.75 2.41 -3.85
C ARG A 246 7.24 1.48 -2.76
N GLY A 247 6.71 0.29 -3.09
CA GLY A 247 6.23 -0.65 -2.09
C GLY A 247 7.36 -1.12 -1.15
N ILE A 248 7.07 -1.22 0.14
CA ILE A 248 8.03 -1.61 1.15
C ILE A 248 7.42 -2.61 2.14
N CYS A 249 8.16 -3.66 2.46
CA CYS A 249 7.83 -4.56 3.56
C CYS A 249 9.10 -5.11 4.24
N LYS A 250 8.96 -5.72 5.41
CA LYS A 250 10.09 -6.26 6.17
C LYS A 250 9.81 -7.65 6.71
N LYS A 251 10.81 -8.53 6.67
CA LYS A 251 10.79 -9.84 7.33
C LYS A 251 12.13 -10.11 8.02
N GLY A 252 12.10 -10.22 9.34
CA GLY A 252 13.31 -10.37 10.14
C GLY A 252 14.27 -9.19 9.93
N ARG A 253 15.49 -9.46 9.47
CA ARG A 253 16.52 -8.44 9.21
C ARG A 253 16.48 -7.82 7.81
N TYR A 254 15.58 -8.28 6.95
CA TYR A 254 15.54 -7.90 5.55
C TYR A 254 14.39 -6.95 5.26
N LEU A 255 14.71 -5.79 4.65
CA LEU A 255 13.76 -4.92 3.98
C LEU A 255 13.65 -5.36 2.52
N TYR A 256 12.43 -5.40 2.01
CA TYR A 256 12.13 -5.63 0.61
C TYR A 256 11.47 -4.37 0.06
N VAL A 257 12.04 -3.84 -1.01
CA VAL A 257 11.60 -2.57 -1.59
C VAL A 257 11.48 -2.73 -3.11
N SER A 258 10.34 -2.36 -3.67
CA SER A 258 10.17 -2.29 -5.12
C SER A 258 10.82 -1.00 -5.66
N ASP A 259 11.54 -1.12 -6.76
CA ASP A 259 12.09 0.01 -7.53
C ASP A 259 11.31 0.12 -8.83
N SER A 260 10.35 1.03 -8.85
CA SER A 260 9.40 1.19 -9.95
C SER A 260 10.06 1.67 -11.25
N TYR A 261 11.14 2.44 -11.16
CA TYR A 261 11.85 2.94 -12.33
C TYR A 261 12.76 1.91 -12.99
N LYS A 262 13.51 1.15 -12.17
CA LYS A 262 14.48 0.16 -12.67
C LYS A 262 13.89 -1.24 -12.82
N ASN A 263 12.59 -1.44 -12.53
CA ASN A 263 11.91 -2.74 -12.61
C ASN A 263 12.57 -3.83 -11.75
N LYS A 264 12.87 -3.47 -10.50
CA LYS A 264 13.64 -4.31 -9.59
C LYS A 264 12.92 -4.52 -8.27
N LEU A 265 13.28 -5.60 -7.62
CA LEU A 265 13.02 -5.82 -6.21
C LEU A 265 14.36 -5.87 -5.48
N ILE A 266 14.48 -5.05 -4.45
CA ILE A 266 15.66 -4.93 -3.61
C ILE A 266 15.41 -5.64 -2.29
N CYS A 267 16.32 -6.53 -1.88
CA CYS A 267 16.39 -7.09 -0.54
C CYS A 267 17.59 -6.45 0.17
N TYR A 268 17.33 -5.61 1.15
CA TYR A 268 18.36 -4.92 1.92
C TYR A 268 18.48 -5.53 3.31
N ASP A 269 19.69 -5.96 3.67
CA ASP A 269 20.04 -6.47 4.99
C ASP A 269 20.39 -5.29 5.91
N ILE A 270 19.51 -4.98 6.88
CA ILE A 270 19.64 -3.80 7.74
C ILE A 270 20.80 -3.89 8.73
N TYR A 271 21.32 -5.11 9.02
CA TYR A 271 22.47 -5.30 9.93
C TYR A 271 23.80 -5.25 9.20
N ASN A 272 23.90 -5.93 8.04
CA ASN A 272 25.14 -5.98 7.28
C ASN A 272 25.26 -4.84 6.25
N GLU A 273 24.20 -4.05 6.07
CA GLU A 273 24.12 -2.96 5.10
C GLU A 273 24.43 -3.40 3.66
N THR A 274 24.03 -4.62 3.33
CA THR A 274 24.21 -5.20 1.99
C THR A 274 22.90 -5.35 1.27
N LYS A 275 22.94 -5.30 -0.06
CA LYS A 275 21.73 -5.45 -0.88
C LYS A 275 21.87 -6.59 -1.89
N LYS A 276 20.79 -7.33 -2.10
CA LYS A 276 20.58 -8.23 -3.24
C LYS A 276 19.47 -7.66 -4.10
N ILE A 277 19.58 -7.81 -5.40
CA ILE A 277 18.64 -7.23 -6.36
C ILE A 277 18.23 -8.29 -7.37
N ILE A 278 16.96 -8.37 -7.68
CA ILE A 278 16.42 -9.19 -8.77
C ILE A 278 15.55 -8.32 -9.69
N THR A 279 15.45 -8.72 -10.94
CA THR A 279 14.50 -8.12 -11.90
C THR A 279 13.13 -8.76 -11.68
N VAL A 280 12.08 -7.92 -11.66
CA VAL A 280 10.66 -8.31 -11.61
C VAL A 280 9.95 -7.76 -12.86
N GLY A 281 8.63 -7.68 -12.88
CA GLY A 281 7.91 -7.02 -13.97
C GLY A 281 8.10 -5.51 -13.99
N ASN A 282 7.51 -4.84 -14.99
CA ASN A 282 7.68 -3.39 -15.15
C ASN A 282 6.83 -2.62 -14.13
N GLU A 283 7.38 -1.50 -13.67
CA GLU A 283 6.75 -0.59 -12.71
C GLU A 283 6.22 -1.33 -11.47
N PRO A 284 7.09 -2.03 -10.71
CA PRO A 284 6.63 -2.69 -9.50
C PRO A 284 6.15 -1.65 -8.47
N THR A 285 4.99 -1.93 -7.87
CA THR A 285 4.30 -1.07 -6.90
C THR A 285 4.25 -1.75 -5.54
N ASP A 286 3.15 -2.35 -5.20
CA ASP A 286 2.90 -2.90 -3.88
C ASP A 286 3.50 -4.30 -3.67
N ILE A 287 3.78 -4.64 -2.41
CA ILE A 287 4.43 -5.89 -1.99
C ILE A 287 3.72 -6.46 -0.77
N ILE A 288 3.34 -7.74 -0.82
CA ILE A 288 2.92 -8.45 0.39
C ILE A 288 3.76 -9.68 0.70
N LEU A 289 3.86 -9.97 1.98
CA LEU A 289 4.42 -11.20 2.53
C LEU A 289 3.29 -12.15 2.92
N ILE A 290 3.36 -13.36 2.42
CA ILE A 290 2.47 -14.46 2.80
C ILE A 290 3.33 -15.61 3.32
#